data_ab08ea9fc8df4af5586b088002d48af2
#
_entry.id   ab08ea9fc8df4af5586b088002d48af2
#
_cell.length_a   1.000
_cell.length_b   1.000
_cell.length_c   1.000
_cell.angle_alpha   90.00
_cell.angle_beta   90.00
_cell.angle_gamma   90.00
#
_symmetry.space_group_name_H-M   'P 1'
#
loop_
_entity.id
_entity.type
_entity.pdbx_description
1 polymer ?
#
loop_
_entity_poly.entity_id
_entity_poly.type
_entity_poly.pdbx_seq_one_letter_code
_entity_poly.pdbx_strand_id
1 'polypeptide(L)'
;MTFPSIDLLAIRRGEIKDLGGMNLSGADLAGAELAGANLRANLRGADLTGANLRGADFRNADLRGAILLDAIVTGASLAGAFLAGAVFNHLDLSGADFRGVDGRGVSFVGAILTQADFTSANLSGADLSATDLEEAIFFGAILRGTNFTDANLLCASLASAVTTGAIFDRACLEGTGLT
;
A
#
# COMPACT_ATOMS: atom_id res chain seq x y z
N MET A 1 16.35 -22.69 23.89
CA MET A 1 15.51 -21.49 24.17
C MET A 1 14.29 -21.63 23.29
N THR A 2 13.14 -21.96 23.85
CA THR A 2 11.86 -21.98 23.14
C THR A 2 11.43 -20.54 23.00
N PHE A 3 11.37 -20.01 21.76
CA PHE A 3 10.72 -18.72 21.51
C PHE A 3 9.26 -18.83 21.94
N PRO A 4 8.70 -17.84 22.66
CA PRO A 4 7.28 -17.88 23.00
C PRO A 4 6.48 -18.01 21.70
N SER A 5 5.54 -18.97 21.67
CA SER A 5 4.63 -19.10 20.55
C SER A 5 3.87 -17.78 20.39
N ILE A 6 3.83 -17.24 19.16
CA ILE A 6 3.08 -16.01 18.87
C ILE A 6 1.60 -16.31 19.14
N ASP A 7 0.98 -15.55 20.03
CA ASP A 7 -0.46 -15.68 20.32
C ASP A 7 -1.25 -14.89 19.26
N LEU A 8 -1.50 -15.54 18.11
CA LEU A 8 -2.27 -14.95 17.01
C LEU A 8 -3.69 -14.57 17.42
N LEU A 9 -4.29 -15.30 18.40
CA LEU A 9 -5.65 -14.99 18.84
C LEU A 9 -5.69 -13.68 19.63
N ALA A 10 -4.73 -13.46 20.53
CA ALA A 10 -4.60 -12.19 21.26
C ALA A 10 -4.29 -11.01 20.30
N ILE A 11 -3.46 -11.25 19.27
CA ILE A 11 -3.20 -10.26 18.22
C ILE A 11 -4.49 -9.93 17.46
N ARG A 12 -5.22 -10.94 17.00
CA ARG A 12 -6.47 -10.72 16.23
C ARG A 12 -7.53 -9.97 17.05
N ARG A 13 -7.57 -10.17 18.37
CA ARG A 13 -8.47 -9.44 19.27
C ARG A 13 -7.98 -8.02 19.61
N GLY A 14 -6.80 -7.63 19.15
CA GLY A 14 -6.20 -6.33 19.45
C GLY A 14 -5.70 -6.19 20.89
N GLU A 15 -5.50 -7.29 21.60
CA GLU A 15 -4.93 -7.33 22.95
C GLU A 15 -3.40 -7.08 22.90
N ILE A 16 -2.75 -7.48 21.77
CA ILE A 16 -1.34 -7.23 21.50
C ILE A 16 -1.25 -6.32 20.27
N LYS A 17 -0.81 -5.08 20.44
CA LYS A 17 -0.71 -4.08 19.38
C LYS A 17 0.74 -3.66 19.06
N ASP A 18 1.70 -3.95 19.90
CA ASP A 18 3.11 -3.74 19.59
C ASP A 18 3.66 -5.03 18.96
N LEU A 19 3.67 -5.04 17.64
CA LEU A 19 4.12 -6.17 16.82
C LEU A 19 5.46 -5.86 16.13
N GLY A 20 6.11 -4.74 16.54
CA GLY A 20 7.36 -4.29 15.95
C GLY A 20 8.45 -5.36 15.96
N GLY A 21 9.04 -5.65 14.79
CA GLY A 21 10.10 -6.64 14.61
C GLY A 21 9.63 -8.10 14.66
N MET A 22 8.33 -8.38 14.87
CA MET A 22 7.82 -9.76 14.90
C MET A 22 7.85 -10.40 13.50
N ASN A 23 7.98 -11.73 13.48
CA ASN A 23 7.79 -12.49 12.27
C ASN A 23 6.37 -13.05 12.22
N LEU A 24 5.53 -12.39 11.42
CA LEU A 24 4.13 -12.73 11.16
C LEU A 24 3.92 -13.18 9.71
N SER A 25 4.98 -13.71 9.07
CA SER A 25 4.88 -14.16 7.68
C SER A 25 3.87 -15.30 7.55
N GLY A 26 2.94 -15.16 6.58
CA GLY A 26 1.85 -16.12 6.35
C GLY A 26 0.82 -16.19 7.48
N ALA A 27 0.83 -15.24 8.42
CA ALA A 27 -0.13 -15.25 9.52
C ALA A 27 -1.56 -14.98 9.02
N ASP A 28 -2.54 -15.71 9.57
CA ASP A 28 -3.95 -15.39 9.43
C ASP A 28 -4.33 -14.30 10.43
N LEU A 29 -4.42 -13.06 9.92
CA LEU A 29 -4.85 -11.86 10.64
C LEU A 29 -6.16 -11.32 10.06
N ALA A 30 -6.92 -12.17 9.35
CA ALA A 30 -8.19 -11.75 8.77
C ALA A 30 -9.17 -11.29 9.86
N GLY A 31 -9.79 -10.11 9.65
CA GLY A 31 -10.68 -9.48 10.62
C GLY A 31 -10.02 -9.03 11.93
N ALA A 32 -8.69 -8.91 11.97
CA ALA A 32 -7.97 -8.51 13.18
C ALA A 32 -8.26 -7.05 13.59
N GLU A 33 -8.37 -6.78 14.89
CA GLU A 33 -8.59 -5.45 15.47
C GLU A 33 -7.25 -4.76 15.80
N LEU A 34 -6.55 -4.27 14.77
CA LEU A 34 -5.20 -3.72 14.85
C LEU A 34 -5.15 -2.20 14.68
N ALA A 35 -6.25 -1.49 15.01
CA ALA A 35 -6.25 -0.03 14.96
C ALA A 35 -5.15 0.56 15.88
N GLY A 36 -4.30 1.43 15.30
CA GLY A 36 -3.16 2.06 15.97
C GLY A 36 -2.00 1.11 16.31
N ALA A 37 -2.00 -0.12 15.81
CA ALA A 37 -0.96 -1.09 16.10
C ALA A 37 0.40 -0.69 15.48
N ASN A 38 1.49 -1.03 16.15
CA ASN A 38 2.83 -1.02 15.59
C ASN A 38 3.01 -2.31 14.77
N LEU A 39 2.92 -2.18 13.45
CA LEU A 39 3.03 -3.27 12.47
C LEU A 39 4.33 -3.19 11.66
N ARG A 40 5.38 -2.61 12.22
CA ARG A 40 6.73 -2.57 11.63
C ARG A 40 7.38 -3.95 11.72
N ALA A 41 6.78 -4.93 11.06
CA ALA A 41 6.99 -6.36 11.21
C ALA A 41 7.25 -7.05 9.87
N ASN A 42 7.62 -8.33 9.91
CA ASN A 42 7.58 -9.18 8.73
C ASN A 42 6.17 -9.77 8.58
N LEU A 43 5.41 -9.24 7.60
CA LEU A 43 4.03 -9.62 7.27
C LEU A 43 3.94 -10.26 5.87
N ARG A 44 5.04 -10.84 5.37
CA ARG A 44 5.06 -11.47 4.03
C ARG A 44 3.95 -12.52 3.90
N GLY A 45 3.11 -12.35 2.87
CA GLY A 45 2.02 -13.28 2.59
C GLY A 45 1.00 -13.40 3.71
N ALA A 46 0.97 -12.47 4.66
CA ALA A 46 -0.05 -12.44 5.70
C ALA A 46 -1.42 -12.12 5.10
N ASP A 47 -2.47 -12.73 5.64
CA ASP A 47 -3.85 -12.41 5.32
C ASP A 47 -4.38 -11.39 6.33
N LEU A 48 -4.62 -10.17 5.86
CA LEU A 48 -5.18 -9.04 6.60
C LEU A 48 -6.59 -8.67 6.08
N THR A 49 -7.24 -9.60 5.38
CA THR A 49 -8.58 -9.39 4.81
C THR A 49 -9.56 -8.93 5.89
N GLY A 50 -10.25 -7.82 5.63
CA GLY A 50 -11.24 -7.26 6.56
C GLY A 50 -10.67 -6.73 7.89
N ALA A 51 -9.35 -6.66 8.06
CA ALA A 51 -8.74 -6.19 9.31
C ALA A 51 -8.99 -4.68 9.52
N ASN A 52 -9.18 -4.29 10.77
CA ASN A 52 -9.20 -2.89 11.18
C ASN A 52 -7.77 -2.41 11.47
N LEU A 53 -7.20 -1.68 10.52
CA LEU A 53 -5.82 -1.17 10.52
C LEU A 53 -5.76 0.36 10.61
N ARG A 54 -6.82 1.00 11.08
CA ARG A 54 -6.87 2.47 11.20
C ARG A 54 -5.69 3.01 11.98
N GLY A 55 -4.93 3.94 11.40
CA GLY A 55 -3.78 4.55 12.04
C GLY A 55 -2.65 3.59 12.37
N ALA A 56 -2.63 2.40 11.81
CA ALA A 56 -1.55 1.43 12.03
C ALA A 56 -0.23 1.92 11.42
N ASP A 57 0.87 1.58 12.07
CA ASP A 57 2.23 1.94 11.64
C ASP A 57 2.90 0.77 10.92
N PHE A 58 2.92 0.80 9.58
CA PHE A 58 3.61 -0.17 8.71
C PHE A 58 4.95 0.35 8.19
N ARG A 59 5.49 1.42 8.74
CA ARG A 59 6.74 1.98 8.22
C ARG A 59 7.87 0.95 8.21
N ASN A 60 8.48 0.78 7.03
CA ASN A 60 9.51 -0.23 6.77
C ASN A 60 9.07 -1.69 7.02
N ALA A 61 7.78 -1.97 7.09
CA ALA A 61 7.26 -3.34 7.19
C ALA A 61 7.50 -4.13 5.90
N ASP A 62 7.61 -5.44 6.03
CA ASP A 62 7.65 -6.33 4.87
C ASP A 62 6.24 -6.92 4.62
N LEU A 63 5.50 -6.31 3.70
CA LEU A 63 4.15 -6.69 3.28
C LEU A 63 4.14 -7.44 1.94
N ARG A 64 5.28 -7.93 1.47
CA ARG A 64 5.35 -8.60 0.15
C ARG A 64 4.38 -9.77 0.05
N GLY A 65 3.49 -9.71 -0.95
CA GLY A 65 2.46 -10.72 -1.16
C GLY A 65 1.36 -10.75 -0.10
N ALA A 66 1.28 -9.76 0.79
CA ALA A 66 0.19 -9.66 1.76
C ALA A 66 -1.14 -9.32 1.07
N ILE A 67 -2.25 -9.75 1.66
CA ILE A 67 -3.60 -9.53 1.16
C ILE A 67 -4.35 -8.64 2.16
N LEU A 68 -4.84 -7.48 1.68
CA LEU A 68 -5.55 -6.50 2.50
C LEU A 68 -6.98 -6.24 1.99
N LEU A 69 -7.59 -7.20 1.31
CA LEU A 69 -8.94 -7.03 0.77
C LEU A 69 -9.92 -6.62 1.90
N ASP A 70 -10.77 -5.63 1.62
CA ASP A 70 -11.78 -5.11 2.56
C ASP A 70 -11.21 -4.60 3.90
N ALA A 71 -9.89 -4.42 4.03
CA ALA A 71 -9.28 -3.88 5.24
C ALA A 71 -9.58 -2.38 5.39
N ILE A 72 -9.67 -1.91 6.63
CA ILE A 72 -9.82 -0.49 6.93
C ILE A 72 -8.44 0.09 7.24
N VAL A 73 -7.84 0.85 6.31
CA VAL A 73 -6.46 1.34 6.38
C VAL A 73 -6.34 2.86 6.56
N THR A 74 -7.45 3.54 6.81
CA THR A 74 -7.49 5.00 6.93
C THR A 74 -6.48 5.52 7.96
N GLY A 75 -5.60 6.44 7.54
CA GLY A 75 -4.55 7.01 8.38
C GLY A 75 -3.38 6.09 8.71
N ALA A 76 -3.30 4.91 8.10
CA ALA A 76 -2.12 4.06 8.22
C ALA A 76 -0.90 4.68 7.51
N SER A 77 0.30 4.46 8.03
CA SER A 77 1.56 4.91 7.42
C SER A 77 2.31 3.73 6.86
N LEU A 78 2.61 3.78 5.54
CA LEU A 78 3.34 2.73 4.82
C LEU A 78 4.72 3.18 4.34
N ALA A 79 5.20 4.37 4.76
CA ALA A 79 6.47 4.92 4.27
C ALA A 79 7.62 3.92 4.38
N GLY A 80 8.35 3.73 3.28
CA GLY A 80 9.49 2.80 3.19
C GLY A 80 9.13 1.32 3.26
N ALA A 81 7.84 0.94 3.26
CA ALA A 81 7.44 -0.46 3.31
C ALA A 81 7.78 -1.21 2.00
N PHE A 82 7.93 -2.53 2.12
CA PHE A 82 8.11 -3.44 0.99
C PHE A 82 6.75 -4.06 0.63
N LEU A 83 6.18 -3.66 -0.51
CA LEU A 83 4.82 -4.02 -0.94
C LEU A 83 4.79 -4.92 -2.18
N ALA A 84 5.95 -5.42 -2.65
CA ALA A 84 6.00 -6.14 -3.91
C ALA A 84 5.00 -7.30 -3.96
N GLY A 85 4.08 -7.28 -4.93
CA GLY A 85 3.02 -8.27 -5.11
C GLY A 85 1.92 -8.25 -4.02
N ALA A 86 1.88 -7.24 -3.17
CA ALA A 86 0.76 -7.07 -2.21
C ALA A 86 -0.52 -6.61 -2.93
N VAL A 87 -1.68 -6.85 -2.32
CA VAL A 87 -3.01 -6.52 -2.88
C VAL A 87 -3.75 -5.54 -1.99
N PHE A 88 -4.01 -4.33 -2.54
CA PHE A 88 -4.71 -3.21 -1.91
C PHE A 88 -5.96 -2.79 -2.71
N ASN A 89 -6.55 -3.73 -3.47
CA ASN A 89 -7.63 -3.42 -4.39
C ASN A 89 -8.86 -2.88 -3.67
N HIS A 90 -9.49 -1.85 -4.28
CA HIS A 90 -10.73 -1.22 -3.82
C HIS A 90 -10.68 -0.58 -2.42
N LEU A 91 -9.49 -0.38 -1.84
CA LEU A 91 -9.34 0.27 -0.54
C LEU A 91 -9.40 1.80 -0.65
N ASP A 92 -9.90 2.44 0.40
CA ASP A 92 -9.75 3.89 0.59
C ASP A 92 -8.41 4.15 1.29
N LEU A 93 -7.46 4.68 0.52
CA LEU A 93 -6.10 5.04 0.88
C LEU A 93 -5.86 6.55 0.66
N SER A 94 -6.94 7.35 0.71
CA SER A 94 -6.85 8.80 0.50
C SER A 94 -5.84 9.43 1.47
N GLY A 95 -4.94 10.26 0.95
CA GLY A 95 -3.88 10.93 1.71
C GLY A 95 -2.84 10.00 2.34
N ALA A 96 -2.80 8.71 1.95
CA ALA A 96 -1.85 7.76 2.52
C ALA A 96 -0.39 8.09 2.16
N ASP A 97 0.52 7.82 3.11
CA ASP A 97 1.96 8.03 2.95
C ASP A 97 2.63 6.75 2.42
N PHE A 98 2.93 6.76 1.11
CA PHE A 98 3.66 5.71 0.40
C PHE A 98 5.08 6.14 0.00
N ARG A 99 5.64 7.16 0.64
CA ARG A 99 6.97 7.66 0.28
C ARG A 99 8.04 6.58 0.40
N GLY A 100 8.83 6.43 -0.67
CA GLY A 100 9.96 5.50 -0.71
C GLY A 100 9.58 4.02 -0.63
N VAL A 101 8.33 3.64 -0.87
CA VAL A 101 7.92 2.21 -0.87
C VAL A 101 8.57 1.45 -2.03
N ASP A 102 8.87 0.18 -1.81
CA ASP A 102 9.13 -0.79 -2.86
C ASP A 102 7.83 -1.53 -3.19
N GLY A 103 7.06 -0.96 -4.13
CA GLY A 103 5.77 -1.45 -4.58
C GLY A 103 5.82 -2.13 -5.95
N ARG A 104 6.91 -2.80 -6.30
CA ARG A 104 7.02 -3.50 -7.60
C ARG A 104 5.94 -4.57 -7.74
N GLY A 105 5.13 -4.47 -8.81
CA GLY A 105 4.04 -5.41 -9.07
C GLY A 105 2.94 -5.40 -8.00
N VAL A 106 2.83 -4.38 -7.17
CA VAL A 106 1.71 -4.19 -6.23
C VAL A 106 0.42 -3.95 -7.01
N SER A 107 -0.71 -4.41 -6.47
CA SER A 107 -2.02 -4.16 -7.05
C SER A 107 -2.83 -3.19 -6.19
N PHE A 108 -3.27 -2.08 -6.82
CA PHE A 108 -4.17 -1.07 -6.28
C PHE A 108 -5.45 -0.93 -7.12
N VAL A 109 -5.81 -1.95 -7.90
CA VAL A 109 -6.93 -1.88 -8.83
C VAL A 109 -8.19 -1.33 -8.15
N GLY A 110 -8.75 -0.23 -8.71
CA GLY A 110 -9.97 0.39 -8.21
C GLY A 110 -9.85 1.04 -6.83
N ALA A 111 -8.64 1.21 -6.28
CA ALA A 111 -8.45 1.89 -5.00
C ALA A 111 -8.68 3.41 -5.12
N ILE A 112 -9.02 4.06 -4.01
CA ILE A 112 -9.07 5.51 -3.86
C ILE A 112 -7.74 5.95 -3.24
N LEU A 113 -6.94 6.69 -4.00
CA LEU A 113 -5.59 7.15 -3.66
C LEU A 113 -5.47 8.67 -3.84
N THR A 114 -6.60 9.39 -3.70
CA THR A 114 -6.62 10.86 -3.79
C THR A 114 -5.63 11.46 -2.81
N GLN A 115 -4.78 12.40 -3.29
CA GLN A 115 -3.74 13.06 -2.48
C GLN A 115 -2.70 12.11 -1.83
N ALA A 116 -2.63 10.85 -2.23
CA ALA A 116 -1.61 9.94 -1.72
C ALA A 116 -0.20 10.37 -2.16
N ASP A 117 0.80 10.20 -1.28
CA ASP A 117 2.18 10.60 -1.55
C ASP A 117 3.05 9.37 -1.89
N PHE A 118 3.38 9.21 -3.16
CA PHE A 118 4.30 8.20 -3.71
C PHE A 118 5.69 8.78 -4.03
N THR A 119 6.09 9.88 -3.40
CA THR A 119 7.40 10.49 -3.62
C THR A 119 8.52 9.45 -3.48
N SER A 120 9.36 9.33 -4.50
CA SER A 120 10.49 8.38 -4.56
C SER A 120 10.10 6.90 -4.45
N ALA A 121 8.84 6.54 -4.64
CA ALA A 121 8.37 5.15 -4.65
C ALA A 121 8.84 4.39 -5.90
N ASN A 122 9.07 3.08 -5.78
CA ASN A 122 9.26 2.20 -6.92
C ASN A 122 7.99 1.38 -7.17
N LEU A 123 7.24 1.77 -8.19
CA LEU A 123 5.98 1.14 -8.60
C LEU A 123 6.13 0.40 -9.95
N SER A 124 7.35 -0.03 -10.30
CA SER A 124 7.57 -0.72 -11.57
C SER A 124 6.67 -1.95 -11.72
N GLY A 125 5.91 -2.01 -12.82
CA GLY A 125 4.98 -3.10 -13.10
C GLY A 125 3.77 -3.17 -12.16
N ALA A 126 3.54 -2.15 -11.34
CA ALA A 126 2.34 -2.07 -10.50
C ALA A 126 1.06 -1.93 -11.33
N ASP A 127 -0.05 -2.40 -10.80
CA ASP A 127 -1.37 -2.20 -11.40
C ASP A 127 -2.16 -1.14 -10.61
N LEU A 128 -2.30 0.03 -11.22
CA LEU A 128 -3.06 1.19 -10.75
C LEU A 128 -4.28 1.44 -11.66
N SER A 129 -4.78 0.37 -12.32
CA SER A 129 -5.92 0.53 -13.20
C SER A 129 -7.20 0.86 -12.43
N ALA A 130 -8.02 1.71 -13.05
CA ALA A 130 -9.30 2.18 -12.50
C ALA A 130 -9.19 2.86 -11.11
N THR A 131 -7.98 3.33 -10.72
CA THR A 131 -7.75 4.04 -9.45
C THR A 131 -8.18 5.51 -9.54
N ASP A 132 -8.57 6.06 -8.40
CA ASP A 132 -8.69 7.51 -8.24
C ASP A 132 -7.40 8.06 -7.61
N LEU A 133 -6.62 8.78 -8.42
CA LEU A 133 -5.31 9.35 -8.08
C LEU A 133 -5.33 10.90 -8.18
N GLU A 134 -6.52 11.50 -8.05
CA GLU A 134 -6.64 12.96 -8.08
C GLU A 134 -5.68 13.59 -7.06
N GLU A 135 -4.88 14.57 -7.52
CA GLU A 135 -3.88 15.28 -6.71
C GLU A 135 -2.79 14.38 -6.08
N ALA A 136 -2.65 13.12 -6.49
CA ALA A 136 -1.59 12.24 -5.98
C ALA A 136 -0.19 12.76 -6.37
N ILE A 137 0.81 12.47 -5.54
CA ILE A 137 2.18 12.96 -5.72
C ILE A 137 3.09 11.79 -6.10
N PHE A 138 3.63 11.81 -7.33
CA PHE A 138 4.61 10.83 -7.81
C PHE A 138 6.00 11.46 -8.04
N PHE A 139 6.36 12.49 -7.28
CA PHE A 139 7.64 13.17 -7.46
C PHE A 139 8.81 12.19 -7.38
N GLY A 140 9.59 12.07 -8.47
CA GLY A 140 10.75 11.18 -8.55
C GLY A 140 10.43 9.68 -8.45
N ALA A 141 9.17 9.27 -8.57
CA ALA A 141 8.77 7.86 -8.55
C ALA A 141 9.25 7.10 -9.79
N ILE A 142 9.47 5.79 -9.64
CA ILE A 142 9.78 4.88 -10.75
C ILE A 142 8.48 4.15 -11.12
N LEU A 143 7.92 4.52 -12.30
CA LEU A 143 6.64 4.04 -12.82
C LEU A 143 6.83 3.19 -14.09
N ARG A 144 7.96 2.47 -14.20
CA ARG A 144 8.26 1.67 -15.40
C ARG A 144 7.26 0.54 -15.59
N GLY A 145 6.56 0.55 -16.73
CA GLY A 145 5.56 -0.48 -17.03
C GLY A 145 4.37 -0.50 -16.06
N THR A 146 4.15 0.57 -15.29
CA THR A 146 2.98 0.72 -14.42
C THR A 146 1.73 0.87 -15.27
N ASN A 147 0.66 0.17 -14.91
CA ASN A 147 -0.63 0.23 -15.57
C ASN A 147 -1.54 1.27 -14.90
N PHE A 148 -1.87 2.36 -15.63
CA PHE A 148 -2.83 3.40 -15.21
C PHE A 148 -4.10 3.38 -16.08
N THR A 149 -4.41 2.25 -16.72
CA THR A 149 -5.59 2.15 -17.57
C THR A 149 -6.85 2.55 -16.79
N ASP A 150 -7.67 3.45 -17.37
CA ASP A 150 -8.88 3.98 -16.75
C ASP A 150 -8.68 4.75 -15.42
N ALA A 151 -7.45 5.10 -15.04
CA ALA A 151 -7.16 5.84 -13.81
C ALA A 151 -7.52 7.34 -13.92
N ASN A 152 -7.98 7.92 -12.82
CA ASN A 152 -8.13 9.38 -12.68
C ASN A 152 -6.85 9.96 -12.09
N LEU A 153 -6.03 10.64 -12.91
CA LEU A 153 -4.81 11.34 -12.49
C LEU A 153 -4.98 12.87 -12.52
N LEU A 154 -6.22 13.37 -12.42
CA LEU A 154 -6.49 14.82 -12.42
C LEU A 154 -5.58 15.54 -11.43
N CYS A 155 -4.80 16.52 -11.92
CA CYS A 155 -3.87 17.31 -11.12
C CYS A 155 -2.78 16.50 -10.36
N ALA A 156 -2.57 15.22 -10.67
CA ALA A 156 -1.50 14.45 -10.08
C ALA A 156 -0.12 14.98 -10.51
N SER A 157 0.83 15.02 -9.59
CA SER A 157 2.20 15.48 -9.88
C SER A 157 3.09 14.32 -10.32
N LEU A 158 3.47 14.28 -11.58
CA LEU A 158 4.43 13.30 -12.15
C LEU A 158 5.83 13.90 -12.33
N ALA A 159 6.14 15.02 -11.67
CA ALA A 159 7.41 15.71 -11.81
C ALA A 159 8.59 14.78 -11.49
N SER A 160 9.57 14.71 -12.38
CA SER A 160 10.75 13.85 -12.27
C SER A 160 10.46 12.34 -12.19
N ALA A 161 9.22 11.90 -12.40
CA ALA A 161 8.89 10.48 -12.43
C ALA A 161 9.43 9.79 -13.69
N VAL A 162 9.82 8.52 -13.56
CA VAL A 162 10.28 7.69 -14.68
C VAL A 162 9.12 6.85 -15.20
N THR A 163 8.48 7.28 -16.29
CA THR A 163 7.25 6.70 -16.85
C THR A 163 7.50 5.75 -18.04
N THR A 164 8.73 5.30 -18.25
CA THR A 164 9.07 4.45 -19.42
C THR A 164 8.21 3.19 -19.47
N GLY A 165 7.41 3.03 -20.54
CA GLY A 165 6.55 1.89 -20.74
C GLY A 165 5.29 1.87 -19.84
N ALA A 166 5.02 2.93 -19.10
CA ALA A 166 3.75 3.06 -18.38
C ALA A 166 2.57 3.15 -19.36
N ILE A 167 1.44 2.58 -18.98
CA ILE A 167 0.22 2.50 -19.80
C ILE A 167 -0.80 3.49 -19.22
N PHE A 168 -1.26 4.44 -20.06
CA PHE A 168 -2.23 5.48 -19.68
C PHE A 168 -3.51 5.40 -20.52
N ASP A 169 -3.86 4.21 -20.99
CA ASP A 169 -5.06 4.03 -21.82
C ASP A 169 -6.31 4.51 -21.07
N ARG A 170 -7.02 5.49 -21.67
CA ARG A 170 -8.22 6.11 -21.11
C ARG A 170 -8.03 6.79 -19.74
N ALA A 171 -6.80 7.02 -19.30
CA ALA A 171 -6.55 7.74 -18.06
C ALA A 171 -6.85 9.25 -18.23
N CYS A 172 -7.37 9.88 -17.17
CA CYS A 172 -7.46 11.33 -17.11
C CYS A 172 -6.09 11.90 -16.73
N LEU A 173 -5.47 12.69 -17.62
CA LEU A 173 -4.13 13.28 -17.43
C LEU A 173 -4.16 14.81 -17.30
N GLU A 174 -5.33 15.41 -17.15
CA GLU A 174 -5.46 16.86 -17.01
C GLU A 174 -4.67 17.36 -15.79
N GLY A 175 -3.84 18.39 -15.99
CA GLY A 175 -3.04 18.99 -14.93
C GLY A 175 -1.76 18.22 -14.54
N THR A 176 -1.48 17.04 -15.14
CA THR A 176 -0.30 16.24 -14.79
C THR A 176 1.01 16.74 -15.40
N GLY A 177 0.93 17.56 -16.44
CA GLY A 177 2.10 17.95 -17.25
C GLY A 177 2.58 16.89 -18.25
N LEU A 178 1.90 15.76 -18.37
CA LEU A 178 2.09 14.74 -19.42
C LEU A 178 1.15 15.04 -20.59
N THR A 179 1.47 16.03 -21.45
CA THR A 179 0.73 16.37 -22.68
C THR A 179 1.64 16.27 -23.89
#